data_710ad3023b05ccfc1f63a844c890b3cc
#
_entry.id   710ad3023b05ccfc1f63a844c890b3cc
#
_cell.length_a   1.000
_cell.length_b   1.000
_cell.length_c   1.000
_cell.angle_alpha   90.00
_cell.angle_beta   90.00
_cell.angle_gamma   90.00
#
_symmetry.space_group_name_H-M   'P 1'
#
loop_
_entity.id
_entity.type
_entity.pdbx_description
1 polymer ?
#
loop_
_entity_poly.entity_id
_entity_poly.type
_entity_poly.pdbx_seq_one_letter_code
_entity_poly.pdbx_strand_id
1 'polypeptide(L)'
;MAKAKLLTLSRVMPRHNKYDSVKARKRRQEHGKDWELLTRCKNDWNNLSGVRETRARTMRYCNGEQWSDTIRVYHRGYWEGMSEKTYMQKRNQTPMSNNIMISILESIAGLYAKQGTEPVCFARDNDSRQLSDMMSATMQCNWQTTGMQDLLNHLIKDYLQGGQMFVRESWEDRELEMPDAWTDAMEPDHMFFECGSDPRHNDVCLIGCLHDVSKEDLYQKFARREYGLTVDDLNRIFDIHDVDDSSYGYEFNEEKALDNLSFDYTNKGRHYVRVIEVWSTETKPRLQCFDPIAKNMNNAWFRVDLEDTAMINKLIQENEKRKKQYDEYGVPEEERAYITSEELSDKYWYYTFMAPDGTVLCRGESPYDFKSHPYTMKLYPFINGEIHPFMTNVIDQQRYINRLIVMNDMSIRSSFKGFKMIPTTVLGGRTPEQFMEEAIEYDGWIFYTPKRTMP
;
A
#
# COMPACT_ATOMS: atom_id res chain seq x y z
N MET A 1 -6.51 -19.79 17.43
CA MET A 1 -5.28 -19.26 16.81
C MET A 1 -5.67 -18.80 15.42
N ALA A 2 -5.82 -17.49 15.23
CA ALA A 2 -6.12 -16.94 13.92
C ALA A 2 -4.92 -17.23 13.01
N LYS A 3 -5.12 -18.06 11.99
CA LYS A 3 -4.14 -18.20 10.91
C LYS A 3 -3.92 -16.82 10.34
N ALA A 4 -2.71 -16.30 10.46
CA ALA A 4 -2.30 -15.07 9.81
C ALA A 4 -2.73 -15.18 8.34
N LYS A 5 -3.71 -14.39 7.98
CA LYS A 5 -4.32 -14.42 6.66
C LYS A 5 -3.37 -13.68 5.74
N LEU A 6 -2.38 -14.40 5.25
CA LEU A 6 -1.71 -13.96 4.03
C LEU A 6 -2.82 -13.63 3.03
N LEU A 7 -2.78 -12.42 2.51
CA LEU A 7 -3.57 -12.04 1.36
C LEU A 7 -3.22 -13.04 0.25
N THR A 8 -3.99 -14.10 0.22
CA THR A 8 -3.73 -15.14 -0.76
C THR A 8 -4.15 -14.59 -2.11
N LEU A 9 -3.34 -14.78 -3.14
CA LEU A 9 -3.67 -14.44 -4.53
C LEU A 9 -5.03 -15.03 -4.97
N SER A 10 -5.55 -16.11 -4.34
CA SER A 10 -6.90 -16.64 -4.58
C SER A 10 -7.99 -15.60 -4.32
N ARG A 11 -7.71 -14.64 -3.46
CA ARG A 11 -8.61 -13.53 -3.17
C ARG A 11 -8.54 -12.41 -4.21
N VAL A 12 -7.51 -12.45 -5.05
CA VAL A 12 -7.23 -11.43 -6.05
C VAL A 12 -7.76 -11.80 -7.42
N MET A 13 -7.91 -13.10 -7.67
CA MET A 13 -8.27 -13.55 -9.00
C MET A 13 -9.77 -13.60 -9.22
N PRO A 14 -10.25 -12.94 -10.29
CA PRO A 14 -11.65 -13.03 -10.67
C PRO A 14 -12.03 -14.48 -11.01
N ARG A 15 -13.24 -14.89 -10.62
CA ARG A 15 -13.78 -16.18 -11.05
C ARG A 15 -14.04 -16.12 -12.56
N HIS A 16 -13.38 -16.99 -13.32
CA HIS A 16 -13.62 -17.11 -14.75
C HIS A 16 -15.02 -17.63 -15.05
N ASN A 17 -15.74 -16.89 -15.88
CA ASN A 17 -16.94 -17.39 -16.53
C ASN A 17 -16.58 -18.51 -17.53
N LYS A 18 -17.33 -19.59 -17.52
CA LYS A 18 -17.16 -20.79 -18.38
C LYS A 18 -17.14 -20.56 -19.90
N TYR A 19 -17.28 -19.33 -20.37
CA TYR A 19 -17.38 -18.97 -21.80
C TYR A 19 -16.03 -18.69 -22.49
N ASP A 20 -14.90 -18.81 -21.80
CA ASP A 20 -13.60 -18.37 -22.33
C ASP A 20 -12.71 -19.43 -22.96
N SER A 21 -13.24 -20.59 -23.35
CA SER A 21 -12.42 -21.66 -23.97
C SER A 21 -11.74 -21.27 -25.30
N VAL A 22 -12.30 -20.32 -26.03
CA VAL A 22 -11.73 -19.81 -27.29
C VAL A 22 -10.70 -18.71 -27.04
N LYS A 23 -10.91 -17.88 -26.02
CA LYS A 23 -9.95 -16.84 -25.59
C LYS A 23 -8.71 -17.45 -24.91
N ALA A 24 -8.85 -18.58 -24.20
CA ALA A 24 -7.72 -19.29 -23.59
C ALA A 24 -6.69 -19.78 -24.62
N ARG A 25 -7.11 -20.12 -25.85
CA ARG A 25 -6.20 -20.49 -26.95
C ARG A 25 -5.39 -19.33 -27.51
N LYS A 26 -5.97 -18.12 -27.56
CA LYS A 26 -5.24 -16.89 -27.95
C LYS A 26 -4.24 -16.46 -26.87
N ARG A 27 -4.58 -16.62 -25.59
CA ARG A 27 -3.71 -16.25 -24.46
C ARG A 27 -2.43 -17.07 -24.34
N ARG A 28 -2.36 -18.30 -24.84
CA ARG A 28 -1.12 -19.09 -24.88
C ARG A 28 0.04 -18.45 -25.65
N GLN A 29 -0.21 -17.40 -26.43
CA GLN A 29 0.82 -16.64 -27.15
C GLN A 29 1.25 -15.36 -26.44
N GLU A 30 0.63 -14.97 -25.32
CA GLU A 30 0.83 -13.68 -24.66
C GLU A 30 1.67 -13.72 -23.37
N HIS A 31 2.39 -14.83 -23.09
CA HIS A 31 3.40 -14.85 -22.02
C HIS A 31 4.69 -14.14 -22.47
N GLY A 32 4.52 -13.00 -23.14
CA GLY A 32 5.60 -12.10 -23.46
C GLY A 32 6.00 -11.27 -22.23
N LYS A 33 7.19 -10.68 -22.31
CA LYS A 33 7.65 -9.71 -21.32
C LYS A 33 7.08 -8.34 -21.65
N ASP A 34 6.35 -7.76 -20.70
CA ASP A 34 5.85 -6.39 -20.82
C ASP A 34 6.78 -5.42 -20.06
N TRP A 35 7.87 -5.05 -20.72
CA TRP A 35 8.88 -4.15 -20.15
C TRP A 35 8.38 -2.72 -19.98
N GLU A 36 7.46 -2.27 -20.81
CA GLU A 36 6.92 -0.92 -20.76
C GLU A 36 6.07 -0.76 -19.49
N LEU A 37 5.13 -1.67 -19.26
CA LEU A 37 4.30 -1.66 -18.05
C LEU A 37 5.14 -1.83 -16.80
N LEU A 38 6.12 -2.76 -16.80
CA LEU A 38 7.01 -2.97 -15.65
C LEU A 38 7.82 -1.71 -15.33
N THR A 39 8.37 -1.04 -16.34
CA THR A 39 9.15 0.20 -16.15
C THR A 39 8.28 1.30 -15.57
N ARG A 40 7.05 1.44 -16.05
CA ARG A 40 6.07 2.39 -15.51
C ARG A 40 5.78 2.10 -14.04
N CYS A 41 5.50 0.85 -13.68
CA CYS A 41 5.27 0.44 -12.29
C CYS A 41 6.48 0.73 -11.39
N LYS A 42 7.70 0.45 -11.86
CA LYS A 42 8.94 0.76 -11.11
C LYS A 42 9.10 2.27 -10.88
N ASN A 43 8.82 3.08 -11.89
CA ASN A 43 8.90 4.53 -11.77
C ASN A 43 7.89 5.05 -10.75
N ASP A 44 6.64 4.60 -10.82
CA ASP A 44 5.60 5.02 -9.88
C ASP A 44 5.92 4.56 -8.45
N TRP A 45 6.44 3.34 -8.29
CA TRP A 45 6.90 2.86 -6.99
C TRP A 45 8.08 3.68 -6.45
N ASN A 46 9.06 4.04 -7.29
CA ASN A 46 10.20 4.87 -6.91
C ASN A 46 9.77 6.30 -6.55
N ASN A 47 8.80 6.88 -7.25
CA ASN A 47 8.24 8.21 -6.95
C ASN A 47 7.67 8.29 -5.53
N LEU A 48 7.18 7.17 -4.99
CA LEU A 48 6.66 7.08 -3.63
C LEU A 48 7.73 6.76 -2.57
N SER A 49 9.02 6.65 -2.93
CA SER A 49 10.10 6.31 -1.99
C SER A 49 10.19 7.28 -0.81
N GLY A 50 10.08 8.60 -1.06
CA GLY A 50 10.12 9.61 -0.01
C GLY A 50 8.96 9.50 0.99
N VAL A 51 7.79 9.09 0.52
CA VAL A 51 6.61 8.88 1.39
C VAL A 51 6.83 7.63 2.27
N ARG A 52 7.36 6.54 1.68
CA ARG A 52 7.71 5.33 2.44
C ARG A 52 8.79 5.58 3.48
N GLU A 53 9.86 6.32 3.14
CA GLU A 53 10.90 6.71 4.10
C GLU A 53 10.32 7.55 5.25
N THR A 54 9.43 8.50 4.93
CA THR A 54 8.74 9.32 5.93
C THR A 54 7.85 8.48 6.83
N ARG A 55 7.10 7.53 6.27
CA ARG A 55 6.29 6.58 7.03
C ARG A 55 7.15 5.72 7.95
N ALA A 56 8.21 5.11 7.44
CA ALA A 56 9.13 4.29 8.23
C ALA A 56 9.75 5.09 9.40
N ARG A 57 10.17 6.33 9.14
CA ARG A 57 10.66 7.25 10.18
C ARG A 57 9.59 7.52 11.24
N THR A 58 8.39 7.86 10.82
CA THR A 58 7.27 8.15 11.74
C THR A 58 6.92 6.93 12.59
N MET A 59 6.90 5.73 12.00
CA MET A 59 6.68 4.48 12.73
C MET A 59 7.76 4.22 13.78
N ARG A 60 9.05 4.40 13.45
CA ARG A 60 10.15 4.27 14.42
C ARG A 60 9.96 5.23 15.61
N TYR A 61 9.59 6.49 15.34
CA TYR A 61 9.33 7.46 16.40
C TYR A 61 8.13 7.07 17.28
N CYS A 62 7.05 6.58 16.70
CA CYS A 62 5.89 6.08 17.46
C CYS A 62 6.24 4.83 18.29
N ASN A 63 7.12 3.96 17.78
CA ASN A 63 7.57 2.76 18.50
C ASN A 63 8.63 3.04 19.58
N GLY A 64 9.04 4.29 19.77
CA GLY A 64 9.99 4.69 20.82
C GLY A 64 11.45 4.76 20.36
N GLU A 65 11.76 4.45 19.10
CA GLU A 65 13.11 4.55 18.52
C GLU A 65 13.44 5.98 18.06
N GLN A 66 13.32 6.93 18.99
CA GLN A 66 13.36 8.36 18.69
C GLN A 66 14.76 8.92 18.47
N TRP A 67 15.79 8.13 18.70
CA TRP A 67 17.22 8.47 18.53
C TRP A 67 17.89 7.66 17.39
N SER A 68 17.10 7.08 16.51
CA SER A 68 17.58 6.25 15.39
C SER A 68 17.98 7.07 14.15
N ASP A 69 17.61 8.35 14.09
CA ASP A 69 17.95 9.20 12.95
C ASP A 69 19.46 9.29 12.74
N THR A 70 19.90 9.23 11.47
CA THR A 70 21.31 9.33 11.11
C THR A 70 21.73 10.78 11.03
N ILE A 71 22.77 11.13 11.77
CA ILE A 71 23.43 12.45 11.73
C ILE A 71 24.79 12.35 11.08
N ARG A 72 25.20 13.43 10.42
CA ARG A 72 26.58 13.55 9.90
C ARG A 72 27.44 14.28 10.93
N VAL A 73 28.47 13.62 11.39
CA VAL A 73 29.42 14.18 12.35
C VAL A 73 30.78 14.32 11.70
N TYR A 74 31.39 15.49 11.86
CA TYR A 74 32.75 15.71 11.37
C TYR A 74 33.75 15.14 12.39
N HIS A 75 34.52 14.15 11.97
CA HIS A 75 35.55 13.52 12.81
C HIS A 75 36.85 13.32 12.03
N ARG A 76 37.96 13.78 12.58
CA ARG A 76 39.32 13.59 12.03
C ARG A 76 39.49 13.91 10.53
N GLY A 77 38.81 14.94 10.03
CA GLY A 77 38.97 15.40 8.65
C GLY A 77 37.97 14.83 7.64
N TYR A 78 37.05 13.97 8.05
CA TYR A 78 35.98 13.43 7.22
C TYR A 78 34.62 13.46 7.91
N TRP A 79 33.55 13.41 7.10
CA TRP A 79 32.17 13.32 7.57
C TRP A 79 31.77 11.84 7.72
N GLU A 80 31.41 11.44 8.93
CA GLU A 80 30.92 10.11 9.24
C GLU A 80 29.42 10.17 9.55
N GLY A 81 28.64 9.25 8.94
CA GLY A 81 27.22 9.06 9.27
C GLY A 81 27.11 8.10 10.45
N MET A 82 26.41 8.54 11.52
CA MET A 82 26.12 7.66 12.66
C MET A 82 24.75 7.99 13.24
N SER A 83 24.13 7.03 13.96
CA SER A 83 22.87 7.29 14.63
C SER A 83 23.03 8.31 15.76
N GLU A 84 21.99 9.12 16.00
CA GLU A 84 21.98 10.07 17.13
C GLU A 84 22.26 9.35 18.46
N LYS A 85 21.69 8.14 18.64
CA LYS A 85 21.92 7.28 19.81
C LYS A 85 23.41 7.01 20.04
N THR A 86 24.11 6.55 19.00
CA THR A 86 25.56 6.25 19.07
C THR A 86 26.38 7.51 19.36
N TYR A 87 26.00 8.63 18.74
CA TYR A 87 26.66 9.92 18.98
C TYR A 87 26.54 10.37 20.43
N MET A 88 25.34 10.25 21.04
CA MET A 88 25.11 10.59 22.43
C MET A 88 25.89 9.67 23.37
N GLN A 89 25.89 8.36 23.10
CA GLN A 89 26.64 7.40 23.91
C GLN A 89 28.14 7.69 23.89
N LYS A 90 28.73 8.04 22.73
CA LYS A 90 30.15 8.45 22.62
C LYS A 90 30.45 9.71 23.46
N ARG A 91 29.46 10.49 23.83
CA ARG A 91 29.58 11.68 24.70
C ARG A 91 29.15 11.45 26.14
N ASN A 92 29.01 10.19 26.55
CA ASN A 92 28.51 9.81 27.87
C ASN A 92 27.15 10.44 28.23
N GLN A 93 26.32 10.65 27.22
CA GLN A 93 24.94 11.15 27.40
C GLN A 93 23.99 9.97 27.29
N THR A 94 23.05 9.86 28.22
CA THR A 94 22.03 8.82 28.17
C THR A 94 20.89 9.28 27.26
N PRO A 95 20.57 8.57 26.17
CA PRO A 95 19.44 8.90 25.32
C PRO A 95 18.13 8.59 26.06
N MET A 96 17.49 9.59 26.57
CA MET A 96 16.17 9.50 27.23
C MET A 96 15.09 9.97 26.27
N SER A 97 13.96 9.29 26.28
CA SER A 97 12.80 9.67 25.50
C SER A 97 11.51 9.58 26.33
N ASN A 98 10.59 10.49 26.10
CA ASN A 98 9.22 10.41 26.56
C ASN A 98 8.32 10.39 25.34
N ASN A 99 7.76 9.24 25.03
CA ASN A 99 7.01 9.04 23.80
C ASN A 99 5.60 9.63 23.90
N ILE A 100 5.45 10.90 23.52
CA ILE A 100 4.16 11.58 23.44
C ILE A 100 3.44 11.25 22.15
N MET A 101 4.19 10.92 21.08
CA MET A 101 3.62 10.62 19.78
C MET A 101 2.65 9.45 19.81
N ILE A 102 3.02 8.35 20.49
CA ILE A 102 2.13 7.19 20.62
C ILE A 102 0.84 7.54 21.37
N SER A 103 0.94 8.39 22.40
CA SER A 103 -0.23 8.83 23.16
C SER A 103 -1.21 9.63 22.30
N ILE A 104 -0.70 10.49 21.41
CA ILE A 104 -1.51 11.25 20.46
C ILE A 104 -2.16 10.30 19.46
N LEU A 105 -1.39 9.39 18.87
CA LEU A 105 -1.87 8.42 17.91
C LEU A 105 -3.00 7.55 18.48
N GLU A 106 -2.78 6.96 19.65
CA GLU A 106 -3.77 6.11 20.32
C GLU A 106 -5.00 6.89 20.79
N SER A 107 -4.83 8.16 21.18
CA SER A 107 -5.97 9.02 21.55
C SER A 107 -6.88 9.30 20.35
N ILE A 108 -6.31 9.60 19.18
CA ILE A 108 -7.08 9.85 17.96
C ILE A 108 -7.75 8.54 17.49
N ALA A 109 -7.01 7.44 17.46
CA ALA A 109 -7.55 6.13 17.09
C ALA A 109 -8.68 5.70 18.05
N GLY A 110 -8.52 5.91 19.36
CA GLY A 110 -9.54 5.63 20.37
C GLY A 110 -10.79 6.49 20.26
N LEU A 111 -10.65 7.77 19.91
CA LEU A 111 -11.80 8.64 19.63
C LEU A 111 -12.60 8.14 18.44
N TYR A 112 -11.90 7.73 17.40
CA TYR A 112 -12.54 7.17 16.19
C TYR A 112 -13.23 5.84 16.47
N ALA A 113 -12.57 4.93 17.18
CA ALA A 113 -13.13 3.65 17.58
C ALA A 113 -14.42 3.82 18.41
N LYS A 114 -14.48 4.86 19.25
CA LYS A 114 -15.65 5.16 20.09
C LYS A 114 -16.85 5.68 19.27
N GLN A 115 -16.62 6.29 18.12
CA GLN A 115 -17.69 6.89 17.32
C GLN A 115 -18.60 5.87 16.64
N GLY A 116 -18.13 4.63 16.41
CA GLY A 116 -18.92 3.49 15.91
C GLY A 116 -19.82 3.86 14.75
N THR A 117 -19.25 4.20 13.59
CA THR A 117 -20.05 4.56 12.41
C THR A 117 -20.39 3.32 11.61
N GLU A 118 -21.67 2.98 11.54
CA GLU A 118 -22.17 1.94 10.65
C GLU A 118 -22.62 2.56 9.32
N PRO A 119 -22.44 1.88 8.18
CA PRO A 119 -22.89 2.38 6.89
C PRO A 119 -24.42 2.40 6.80
N VAL A 120 -24.96 3.50 6.26
CA VAL A 120 -26.39 3.66 6.01
C VAL A 120 -26.61 4.14 4.58
N CYS A 121 -27.48 3.47 3.85
CA CYS A 121 -27.90 3.85 2.52
C CYS A 121 -29.15 4.72 2.58
N PHE A 122 -29.16 5.79 1.80
CA PHE A 122 -30.34 6.66 1.65
C PHE A 122 -30.93 6.52 0.26
N ALA A 123 -32.24 6.34 0.20
CA ALA A 123 -32.96 6.33 -1.06
C ALA A 123 -32.98 7.73 -1.69
N ARG A 124 -32.76 7.82 -3.00
CA ARG A 124 -32.92 9.07 -3.76
C ARG A 124 -34.39 9.35 -4.08
N ASP A 125 -35.17 8.28 -4.30
CA ASP A 125 -36.59 8.34 -4.67
C ASP A 125 -37.43 7.61 -3.65
N ASN A 126 -38.72 8.01 -3.51
CA ASN A 126 -39.62 7.39 -2.57
C ASN A 126 -39.88 5.90 -2.83
N ASP A 127 -39.86 5.50 -4.10
CA ASP A 127 -40.11 4.11 -4.51
C ASP A 127 -38.94 3.17 -4.14
N SER A 128 -37.75 3.73 -3.89
CA SER A 128 -36.55 2.98 -3.58
C SER A 128 -36.27 2.84 -2.06
N ARG A 129 -37.22 3.25 -1.19
CA ARG A 129 -37.00 3.21 0.27
C ARG A 129 -36.76 1.79 0.81
N GLN A 130 -37.62 0.84 0.40
CA GLN A 130 -37.48 -0.55 0.85
C GLN A 130 -36.11 -1.16 0.43
N LEU A 131 -35.70 -0.86 -0.80
CA LEU A 131 -34.38 -1.31 -1.29
C LEU A 131 -33.23 -0.69 -0.49
N SER A 132 -33.33 0.58 -0.17
CA SER A 132 -32.35 1.32 0.66
C SER A 132 -32.22 0.71 2.06
N ASP A 133 -33.34 0.37 2.70
CA ASP A 133 -33.36 -0.26 4.02
C ASP A 133 -32.75 -1.67 3.97
N MET A 134 -33.07 -2.46 2.93
CA MET A 134 -32.45 -3.76 2.73
C MET A 134 -30.93 -3.67 2.49
N MET A 135 -30.48 -2.72 1.68
CA MET A 135 -29.06 -2.49 1.44
C MET A 135 -28.34 -2.06 2.73
N SER A 136 -28.95 -1.17 3.53
CA SER A 136 -28.38 -0.77 4.82
C SER A 136 -28.23 -1.96 5.75
N ALA A 137 -29.26 -2.80 5.88
CA ALA A 137 -29.20 -4.00 6.71
C ALA A 137 -28.13 -4.99 6.24
N THR A 138 -28.01 -5.19 4.92
CA THR A 138 -26.98 -6.08 4.34
C THR A 138 -25.58 -5.55 4.59
N MET A 139 -25.36 -4.25 4.39
CA MET A 139 -24.05 -3.62 4.65
C MET A 139 -23.68 -3.66 6.13
N GLN A 140 -24.65 -3.45 7.04
CA GLN A 140 -24.42 -3.52 8.48
C GLN A 140 -24.09 -4.95 8.92
N CYS A 141 -24.81 -5.94 8.38
CA CYS A 141 -24.52 -7.34 8.63
C CYS A 141 -23.11 -7.73 8.17
N ASN A 142 -22.73 -7.35 6.94
CA ASN A 142 -21.39 -7.58 6.39
C ASN A 142 -20.32 -6.86 7.20
N TRP A 143 -20.58 -5.61 7.62
CA TRP A 143 -19.71 -4.81 8.48
C TRP A 143 -19.37 -5.52 9.80
N GLN A 144 -20.38 -6.11 10.45
CA GLN A 144 -20.20 -6.85 11.69
C GLN A 144 -19.52 -8.20 11.46
N THR A 145 -19.93 -8.92 10.42
CA THR A 145 -19.38 -10.25 10.10
C THR A 145 -17.90 -10.19 9.71
N THR A 146 -17.50 -9.15 8.98
CA THR A 146 -16.12 -8.99 8.52
C THR A 146 -15.19 -8.31 9.53
N GLY A 147 -15.73 -7.86 10.68
CA GLY A 147 -14.92 -7.19 11.71
C GLY A 147 -14.38 -5.83 11.25
N MET A 148 -15.14 -5.09 10.46
CA MET A 148 -14.73 -3.82 9.86
C MET A 148 -14.27 -2.78 10.88
N GLN A 149 -14.77 -2.82 12.12
CA GLN A 149 -14.36 -1.89 13.17
C GLN A 149 -12.87 -2.03 13.51
N ASP A 150 -12.38 -3.26 13.63
CA ASP A 150 -10.96 -3.52 13.91
C ASP A 150 -10.09 -3.16 12.72
N LEU A 151 -10.56 -3.43 11.51
CA LEU A 151 -9.89 -3.05 10.28
C LEU A 151 -9.73 -1.53 10.18
N LEU A 152 -10.79 -0.77 10.47
CA LEU A 152 -10.75 0.70 10.44
C LEU A 152 -9.80 1.28 11.49
N ASN A 153 -9.74 0.68 12.68
CA ASN A 153 -8.77 1.09 13.69
C ASN A 153 -7.32 0.94 13.20
N HIS A 154 -7.04 -0.13 12.44
CA HIS A 154 -5.74 -0.32 11.82
C HIS A 154 -5.48 0.71 10.71
N LEU A 155 -6.42 0.88 9.80
CA LEU A 155 -6.33 1.82 8.68
C LEU A 155 -6.12 3.28 9.13
N ILE A 156 -6.75 3.68 10.23
CA ILE A 156 -6.56 5.03 10.77
C ILE A 156 -5.15 5.24 11.29
N LYS A 157 -4.57 4.22 11.94
CA LYS A 157 -3.18 4.30 12.38
C LYS A 157 -2.24 4.45 11.19
N ASP A 158 -2.43 3.65 10.14
CA ASP A 158 -1.67 3.77 8.90
C ASP A 158 -1.82 5.15 8.24
N TYR A 159 -3.06 5.66 8.20
CA TYR A 159 -3.36 6.98 7.66
C TYR A 159 -2.70 8.12 8.43
N LEU A 160 -2.67 8.07 9.76
CA LEU A 160 -2.03 9.08 10.59
C LEU A 160 -0.50 9.02 10.52
N GLN A 161 0.08 7.81 10.46
CA GLN A 161 1.52 7.60 10.44
C GLN A 161 2.14 7.78 9.06
N GLY A 162 1.47 7.25 8.02
CA GLY A 162 1.97 7.24 6.65
C GLY A 162 1.31 8.23 5.70
N GLY A 163 0.20 8.85 6.11
CA GLY A 163 -0.60 9.69 5.22
C GLY A 163 -1.33 8.92 4.11
N GLN A 164 -1.33 7.60 4.19
CA GLN A 164 -1.89 6.71 3.17
C GLN A 164 -2.67 5.60 3.83
N MET A 165 -3.82 5.26 3.28
CA MET A 165 -4.53 4.02 3.58
C MET A 165 -5.07 3.42 2.30
N PHE A 166 -5.00 2.10 2.20
CA PHE A 166 -5.49 1.33 1.08
C PHE A 166 -6.35 0.20 1.56
N VAL A 167 -7.46 0.05 0.90
CA VAL A 167 -8.44 -0.99 1.16
C VAL A 167 -8.67 -1.74 -0.13
N ARG A 168 -8.81 -3.05 -0.05
CA ARG A 168 -9.15 -3.89 -1.17
C ARG A 168 -10.48 -4.58 -0.92
N GLU A 169 -11.33 -4.53 -1.90
CA GLU A 169 -12.62 -5.20 -1.89
C GLU A 169 -12.55 -6.47 -2.74
N SER A 170 -13.04 -7.57 -2.22
CA SER A 170 -13.03 -8.86 -2.90
C SER A 170 -14.33 -9.64 -2.64
N TRP A 171 -14.69 -10.51 -3.59
CA TRP A 171 -15.81 -11.42 -3.47
C TRP A 171 -15.30 -12.85 -3.42
N GLU A 172 -15.33 -13.48 -2.26
CA GLU A 172 -14.65 -14.75 -2.01
C GLU A 172 -15.33 -15.64 -0.99
N ASP A 173 -15.04 -16.97 -1.09
CA ASP A 173 -15.29 -17.95 -0.06
C ASP A 173 -14.11 -18.00 0.91
N ARG A 174 -14.27 -17.61 2.16
CA ARG A 174 -13.19 -17.66 3.15
C ARG A 174 -13.39 -18.71 4.23
N GLU A 175 -14.52 -18.73 4.86
CA GLU A 175 -14.78 -19.55 6.05
C GLU A 175 -16.11 -20.30 5.94
N LEU A 176 -16.97 -19.87 5.06
CA LEU A 176 -18.30 -20.44 4.86
C LEU A 176 -18.42 -20.97 3.43
N GLU A 177 -19.34 -21.86 3.23
CA GLU A 177 -19.62 -22.48 1.94
C GLU A 177 -20.17 -21.49 0.90
N MET A 178 -20.52 -20.27 1.30
CA MET A 178 -21.04 -19.21 0.42
C MET A 178 -20.04 -18.06 0.23
N PRO A 179 -19.89 -17.57 -1.01
CA PRO A 179 -19.09 -16.40 -1.28
C PRO A 179 -19.73 -15.14 -0.69
N ASP A 180 -18.91 -14.26 -0.11
CA ASP A 180 -19.33 -12.99 0.46
C ASP A 180 -18.37 -11.86 0.07
N ALA A 181 -18.79 -10.63 0.32
CA ALA A 181 -17.97 -9.45 0.12
C ALA A 181 -17.00 -9.27 1.30
N TRP A 182 -15.71 -9.20 0.98
CA TRP A 182 -14.65 -9.00 1.97
C TRP A 182 -13.89 -7.72 1.69
N THR A 183 -13.51 -7.08 2.77
CA THR A 183 -12.69 -5.87 2.76
C THR A 183 -11.41 -6.15 3.52
N ASP A 184 -10.26 -5.92 2.88
CA ASP A 184 -8.94 -6.15 3.46
C ASP A 184 -8.12 -4.86 3.47
N ALA A 185 -7.42 -4.58 4.57
CA ALA A 185 -6.41 -3.52 4.62
C ALA A 185 -5.17 -3.96 3.83
N MET A 186 -4.67 -3.06 2.98
CA MET A 186 -3.45 -3.27 2.23
C MET A 186 -2.31 -2.51 2.88
N GLU A 187 -1.14 -3.12 2.93
CA GLU A 187 0.06 -2.48 3.47
C GLU A 187 0.52 -1.36 2.54
N PRO A 188 0.58 -0.08 3.00
CA PRO A 188 0.92 1.05 2.14
C PRO A 188 2.30 0.94 1.48
N ASP A 189 3.26 0.27 2.13
CA ASP A 189 4.63 0.12 1.62
C ASP A 189 4.72 -0.78 0.38
N HIS A 190 3.74 -1.69 0.20
CA HIS A 190 3.64 -2.57 -0.96
C HIS A 190 2.79 -1.98 -2.09
N MET A 191 2.09 -0.88 -1.85
CA MET A 191 1.25 -0.24 -2.85
C MET A 191 2.04 0.76 -3.69
N PHE A 192 1.68 0.85 -4.97
CA PHE A 192 2.15 1.88 -5.87
C PHE A 192 1.01 2.33 -6.79
N PHE A 193 1.03 3.58 -7.17
CA PHE A 193 0.02 4.17 -8.03
C PHE A 193 0.58 5.39 -8.75
N GLU A 194 -0.01 5.72 -9.89
CA GLU A 194 0.30 6.95 -10.60
C GLU A 194 -0.27 8.14 -9.83
N CYS A 195 0.61 9.07 -9.43
CA CYS A 195 0.20 10.25 -8.68
C CYS A 195 -0.66 11.16 -9.54
N GLY A 196 -1.91 11.35 -9.11
CA GLY A 196 -2.83 12.31 -9.70
C GLY A 196 -2.92 13.60 -8.90
N SER A 197 -3.81 14.50 -9.30
CA SER A 197 -4.12 15.76 -8.62
C SER A 197 -5.53 15.81 -8.04
N ASP A 198 -6.42 14.92 -8.46
CA ASP A 198 -7.79 14.87 -7.98
C ASP A 198 -7.87 14.29 -6.55
N PRO A 199 -8.43 15.02 -5.56
CA PRO A 199 -8.65 14.51 -4.22
C PRO A 199 -9.57 13.28 -4.13
N ARG A 200 -10.31 12.99 -5.20
CA ARG A 200 -11.18 11.80 -5.32
C ARG A 200 -10.48 10.62 -6.00
N HIS A 201 -9.23 10.84 -6.47
CA HIS A 201 -8.42 9.84 -7.16
C HIS A 201 -9.03 9.27 -8.45
N ASN A 202 -9.92 10.05 -9.12
CA ASN A 202 -10.53 9.63 -10.40
C ASN A 202 -9.56 9.73 -11.59
N ASP A 203 -8.46 10.44 -11.41
CA ASP A 203 -7.41 10.66 -12.41
C ASP A 203 -6.33 9.57 -12.38
N VAL A 204 -6.38 8.65 -11.44
CA VAL A 204 -5.44 7.52 -11.36
C VAL A 204 -5.70 6.57 -12.52
N CYS A 205 -4.66 6.31 -13.30
CA CYS A 205 -4.70 5.42 -14.45
C CYS A 205 -3.91 4.12 -14.23
N LEU A 206 -3.10 4.05 -13.18
CA LEU A 206 -2.35 2.87 -12.78
C LEU A 206 -2.33 2.76 -11.26
N ILE A 207 -2.66 1.58 -10.76
CA ILE A 207 -2.52 1.20 -9.35
C ILE A 207 -2.09 -0.25 -9.26
N GLY A 208 -1.22 -0.57 -8.32
CA GLY A 208 -0.76 -1.94 -8.15
C GLY A 208 -0.29 -2.24 -6.75
N CYS A 209 -0.04 -3.52 -6.52
CA CYS A 209 0.44 -4.05 -5.26
C CYS A 209 1.52 -5.10 -5.47
N LEU A 210 2.51 -5.09 -4.59
CA LEU A 210 3.55 -6.10 -4.51
C LEU A 210 3.09 -7.20 -3.56
N HIS A 211 2.97 -8.42 -4.05
CA HIS A 211 2.59 -9.59 -3.25
C HIS A 211 3.79 -10.50 -3.02
N ASP A 212 4.03 -10.81 -1.75
CA ASP A 212 4.95 -11.86 -1.35
C ASP A 212 4.17 -13.15 -1.13
N VAL A 213 4.33 -14.09 -2.04
CA VAL A 213 3.52 -15.30 -2.14
C VAL A 213 4.36 -16.52 -1.86
N SER A 214 3.83 -17.49 -1.11
CA SER A 214 4.50 -18.77 -0.95
C SER A 214 4.56 -19.54 -2.28
N LYS A 215 5.53 -20.44 -2.44
CA LYS A 215 5.65 -21.26 -3.64
C LYS A 215 4.39 -22.10 -3.87
N GLU A 216 3.83 -22.66 -2.80
CA GLU A 216 2.62 -23.48 -2.83
C GLU A 216 1.42 -22.68 -3.34
N ASP A 217 1.25 -21.45 -2.83
CA ASP A 217 0.19 -20.56 -3.28
C ASP A 217 0.39 -20.12 -4.73
N LEU A 218 1.64 -19.89 -5.15
CA LEU A 218 1.97 -19.55 -6.52
C LEU A 218 1.51 -20.65 -7.48
N TYR A 219 1.88 -21.93 -7.18
CA TYR A 219 1.51 -23.06 -8.01
C TYR A 219 0.00 -23.28 -8.03
N GLN A 220 -0.65 -23.22 -6.88
CA GLN A 220 -2.10 -23.39 -6.78
C GLN A 220 -2.86 -22.38 -7.66
N LYS A 221 -2.32 -21.19 -7.85
CA LYS A 221 -3.01 -20.08 -8.49
C LYS A 221 -2.70 -19.92 -9.97
N PHE A 222 -1.44 -20.04 -10.32
CA PHE A 222 -0.96 -19.77 -11.67
C PHE A 222 -0.67 -21.03 -12.47
N ALA A 223 -0.38 -22.20 -11.84
CA ALA A 223 -0.20 -23.46 -12.54
C ALA A 223 -1.54 -24.08 -12.96
N ARG A 224 -2.36 -23.30 -13.65
CA ARG A 224 -3.66 -23.73 -14.16
C ARG A 224 -3.65 -23.79 -15.68
N ARG A 225 -4.35 -24.79 -16.22
CA ARG A 225 -4.51 -24.95 -17.69
C ARG A 225 -5.10 -23.70 -18.36
N GLU A 226 -5.87 -22.93 -17.64
CA GLU A 226 -6.48 -21.68 -18.13
C GLU A 226 -5.44 -20.63 -18.50
N TYR A 227 -4.35 -20.56 -17.75
CA TYR A 227 -3.24 -19.62 -18.00
C TYR A 227 -2.15 -20.20 -18.88
N GLY A 228 -2.17 -21.51 -19.12
CA GLY A 228 -1.19 -22.20 -19.96
C GLY A 228 0.21 -22.31 -19.36
N LEU A 229 0.33 -22.02 -18.05
CA LEU A 229 1.57 -22.15 -17.30
C LEU A 229 1.62 -23.48 -16.56
N THR A 230 2.78 -24.12 -16.61
CA THR A 230 3.09 -25.33 -15.84
C THR A 230 3.92 -24.97 -14.60
N VAL A 231 4.02 -25.88 -13.63
CA VAL A 231 4.90 -25.69 -12.46
C VAL A 231 6.35 -25.47 -12.88
N ASP A 232 6.81 -26.21 -13.92
CA ASP A 232 8.18 -26.07 -14.43
C ASP A 232 8.42 -24.70 -15.07
N ASP A 233 7.41 -24.12 -15.74
CA ASP A 233 7.52 -22.79 -16.31
C ASP A 233 7.61 -21.72 -15.18
N LEU A 234 6.82 -21.86 -14.13
CA LEU A 234 6.87 -20.97 -12.97
C LEU A 234 8.22 -21.07 -12.24
N ASN A 235 8.76 -22.28 -12.09
CA ASN A 235 10.08 -22.47 -11.50
C ASN A 235 11.18 -21.76 -12.30
N ARG A 236 11.08 -21.77 -13.63
CA ARG A 236 12.04 -21.07 -14.51
C ARG A 236 11.87 -19.54 -14.43
N ILE A 237 10.64 -19.05 -14.39
CA ILE A 237 10.35 -17.61 -14.35
C ILE A 237 10.86 -16.99 -13.04
N PHE A 238 10.66 -17.69 -11.92
CA PHE A 238 11.04 -17.19 -10.60
C PHE A 238 12.40 -17.70 -10.12
N ASP A 239 13.15 -18.41 -10.98
CA ASP A 239 14.46 -19.00 -10.65
C ASP A 239 14.44 -19.85 -9.38
N ILE A 240 13.36 -20.62 -9.22
CA ILE A 240 13.16 -21.49 -8.07
C ILE A 240 13.95 -22.78 -8.31
N HIS A 241 15.10 -22.91 -7.66
CA HIS A 241 15.85 -24.16 -7.65
C HIS A 241 15.55 -24.96 -6.38
N ASP A 242 15.36 -26.27 -6.53
CA ASP A 242 15.34 -27.22 -5.41
C ASP A 242 16.78 -27.37 -4.84
N VAL A 243 17.22 -26.39 -4.09
CA VAL A 243 18.47 -26.50 -3.34
C VAL A 243 18.12 -27.04 -1.96
N ASP A 244 18.67 -28.19 -1.62
CA ASP A 244 18.60 -28.83 -0.31
C ASP A 244 18.81 -27.80 0.83
N ASP A 245 17.87 -27.80 1.75
CA ASP A 245 17.59 -26.81 2.79
C ASP A 245 18.63 -26.76 3.94
N SER A 246 19.87 -27.26 3.71
CA SER A 246 20.77 -27.53 4.84
C SER A 246 21.85 -26.50 5.12
N SER A 247 21.95 -25.37 4.44
CA SER A 247 23.17 -24.59 4.65
C SER A 247 23.15 -23.06 4.69
N TYR A 248 22.05 -22.35 4.85
CA TYR A 248 22.15 -20.92 5.22
C TYR A 248 20.90 -20.46 5.99
N GLY A 249 21.02 -20.43 7.33
CA GLY A 249 20.11 -19.66 8.19
C GLY A 249 20.32 -18.16 7.94
N TYR A 250 19.49 -17.56 7.11
CA TYR A 250 19.28 -16.13 7.16
C TYR A 250 18.37 -15.86 8.35
N GLU A 251 18.92 -15.29 9.42
CA GLU A 251 18.11 -14.70 10.47
C GLU A 251 17.25 -13.61 9.85
N PHE A 252 15.95 -13.83 9.89
CA PHE A 252 14.96 -12.83 9.54
C PHE A 252 15.03 -11.72 10.61
N ASN A 253 15.69 -10.63 10.29
CA ASN A 253 15.70 -9.43 11.12
C ASN A 253 14.53 -8.53 10.69
N GLU A 254 13.44 -8.59 11.44
CA GLU A 254 12.27 -7.71 11.24
C GLU A 254 12.64 -6.22 11.21
N GLU A 255 13.64 -5.81 12.00
CA GLU A 255 14.14 -4.43 12.03
C GLU A 255 14.76 -3.97 10.70
N LYS A 256 15.31 -4.88 9.89
CA LYS A 256 15.92 -4.57 8.59
C LYS A 256 14.95 -4.74 7.41
N ALA A 257 13.82 -5.37 7.62
CA ALA A 257 12.84 -5.64 6.57
C ALA A 257 12.20 -4.37 6.03
N LEU A 258 11.95 -3.37 6.88
CA LEU A 258 11.40 -2.07 6.49
C LEU A 258 12.41 -1.17 5.76
N ASP A 259 13.69 -1.24 6.15
CA ASP A 259 14.73 -0.40 5.57
C ASP A 259 15.19 -0.88 4.17
N ASN A 260 14.90 -2.14 3.79
CA ASN A 260 15.38 -2.76 2.56
C ASN A 260 14.24 -3.30 1.67
N LEU A 261 13.09 -2.65 1.66
CA LEU A 261 12.01 -3.05 0.77
C LEU A 261 12.43 -2.83 -0.69
N SER A 262 12.44 -3.91 -1.47
CA SER A 262 12.76 -3.87 -2.90
C SER A 262 11.52 -4.14 -3.75
N PHE A 263 11.48 -3.53 -4.94
CA PHE A 263 10.45 -3.82 -5.92
C PHE A 263 10.60 -5.23 -6.52
N ASP A 264 11.84 -5.67 -6.74
CA ASP A 264 12.15 -6.85 -7.54
C ASP A 264 12.20 -8.15 -6.73
N TYR A 265 12.45 -8.09 -5.43
CA TYR A 265 12.59 -9.30 -4.60
C TYR A 265 11.95 -9.13 -3.23
N THR A 266 11.58 -10.27 -2.64
CA THR A 266 11.00 -10.33 -1.30
C THR A 266 12.09 -10.53 -0.24
N ASN A 267 11.91 -9.90 0.91
CA ASN A 267 12.78 -10.08 2.08
C ASN A 267 12.32 -11.24 2.99
N LYS A 268 11.17 -11.88 2.69
CA LYS A 268 10.58 -12.94 3.52
C LYS A 268 11.26 -14.31 3.44
N GLY A 269 12.36 -14.41 2.68
CA GLY A 269 13.12 -15.64 2.55
C GLY A 269 12.83 -16.45 1.27
N ARG A 270 13.54 -17.57 1.09
CA ARG A 270 13.53 -18.36 -0.17
C ARG A 270 12.22 -19.08 -0.49
N HIS A 271 11.32 -19.22 0.48
CA HIS A 271 10.00 -19.85 0.27
C HIS A 271 8.97 -18.88 -0.33
N TYR A 272 9.30 -17.59 -0.38
CA TYR A 272 8.43 -16.57 -0.94
C TYR A 272 8.97 -16.03 -2.24
N VAL A 273 8.07 -15.73 -3.15
CA VAL A 273 8.37 -15.07 -4.42
C VAL A 273 7.56 -13.80 -4.55
N ARG A 274 8.13 -12.81 -5.25
CA ARG A 274 7.46 -11.55 -5.51
C ARG A 274 6.59 -11.65 -6.75
N VAL A 275 5.29 -11.36 -6.61
CA VAL A 275 4.34 -11.23 -7.71
C VAL A 275 3.82 -9.80 -7.72
N ILE A 276 3.82 -9.17 -8.88
CA ILE A 276 3.38 -7.80 -9.08
C ILE A 276 1.97 -7.85 -9.65
N GLU A 277 1.00 -7.32 -8.92
CA GLU A 277 -0.36 -7.08 -9.40
C GLU A 277 -0.46 -5.64 -9.88
N VAL A 278 -0.92 -5.45 -11.11
CA VAL A 278 -1.09 -4.14 -11.71
C VAL A 278 -2.48 -4.02 -12.29
N TRP A 279 -3.12 -2.91 -11.99
CA TRP A 279 -4.35 -2.46 -12.64
C TRP A 279 -4.02 -1.22 -13.44
N SER A 280 -4.25 -1.27 -14.73
CA SER A 280 -3.98 -0.16 -15.65
C SER A 280 -5.17 0.11 -16.55
N THR A 281 -5.33 1.37 -16.95
CA THR A 281 -6.37 1.76 -17.90
C THR A 281 -5.87 1.65 -19.32
N GLU A 282 -6.67 1.05 -20.18
CA GLU A 282 -6.46 1.03 -21.61
C GLU A 282 -7.69 1.60 -22.32
N THR A 283 -7.50 2.14 -23.51
CA THR A 283 -8.60 2.65 -24.35
C THR A 283 -9.03 1.58 -25.33
N LYS A 284 -10.33 1.31 -25.38
CA LYS A 284 -10.92 0.36 -26.30
C LYS A 284 -12.06 1.03 -27.06
N PRO A 285 -12.16 0.87 -28.39
CA PRO A 285 -13.28 1.39 -29.14
C PRO A 285 -14.54 0.62 -28.80
N ARG A 286 -15.63 1.35 -28.55
CA ARG A 286 -16.97 0.84 -28.25
C ARG A 286 -18.04 1.52 -29.08
N LEU A 287 -19.14 0.82 -29.26
CA LEU A 287 -20.35 1.42 -29.80
C LEU A 287 -21.24 1.92 -28.65
N GLN A 288 -21.49 3.22 -28.61
CA GLN A 288 -22.55 3.80 -27.82
C GLN A 288 -23.83 3.75 -28.65
N CYS A 289 -24.80 2.98 -28.17
CA CYS A 289 -26.07 2.80 -28.84
C CYS A 289 -27.16 3.59 -28.10
N PHE A 290 -28.09 4.17 -28.90
CA PHE A 290 -29.26 4.84 -28.40
C PHE A 290 -30.52 4.21 -28.99
N ASP A 291 -31.40 3.73 -28.11
CA ASP A 291 -32.72 3.20 -28.49
C ASP A 291 -33.83 4.15 -28.09
N PRO A 292 -34.44 4.87 -29.06
CA PRO A 292 -35.50 5.85 -28.78
C PRO A 292 -36.80 5.22 -28.30
N ILE A 293 -36.99 3.89 -28.45
CA ILE A 293 -38.23 3.19 -28.07
C ILE A 293 -38.14 2.62 -26.64
N ALA A 294 -36.95 2.64 -26.02
CA ALA A 294 -36.78 2.09 -24.69
C ALA A 294 -37.71 2.77 -23.67
N LYS A 295 -38.43 1.96 -22.88
CA LYS A 295 -39.42 2.45 -21.91
C LYS A 295 -38.84 3.28 -20.78
N ASN A 296 -37.57 3.11 -20.48
CA ASN A 296 -36.86 3.83 -19.41
C ASN A 296 -35.67 4.57 -20.01
N MET A 297 -35.46 5.83 -19.66
CA MET A 297 -34.30 6.61 -20.10
C MET A 297 -32.96 5.95 -19.72
N ASN A 298 -32.89 5.22 -18.63
CA ASN A 298 -31.69 4.48 -18.22
C ASN A 298 -31.33 3.32 -19.16
N ASN A 299 -32.31 2.76 -19.87
CA ASN A 299 -32.10 1.67 -20.84
C ASN A 299 -32.01 2.17 -22.27
N ALA A 300 -32.25 3.46 -22.51
CA ALA A 300 -32.17 4.05 -23.84
C ALA A 300 -30.73 4.16 -24.33
N TRP A 301 -29.81 4.42 -23.43
CA TRP A 301 -28.36 4.48 -23.70
C TRP A 301 -27.67 3.24 -23.17
N PHE A 302 -27.00 2.52 -24.05
CA PHE A 302 -26.20 1.36 -23.68
C PHE A 302 -24.93 1.28 -24.54
N ARG A 303 -23.93 0.55 -24.04
CA ARG A 303 -22.64 0.41 -24.70
C ARG A 303 -22.40 -1.05 -25.07
N VAL A 304 -21.87 -1.28 -26.26
CA VAL A 304 -21.55 -2.61 -26.79
C VAL A 304 -20.11 -2.65 -27.24
N ASP A 305 -19.39 -3.70 -26.88
CA ASP A 305 -18.02 -3.88 -27.32
C ASP A 305 -18.00 -4.24 -28.82
N LEU A 306 -17.08 -3.64 -29.58
CA LEU A 306 -16.90 -3.93 -31.01
C LEU A 306 -16.56 -5.39 -31.28
N GLU A 307 -15.98 -6.08 -30.30
CA GLU A 307 -15.65 -7.50 -30.39
C GLU A 307 -16.87 -8.42 -30.18
N ASP A 308 -17.93 -7.91 -29.57
CA ASP A 308 -19.17 -8.68 -29.37
C ASP A 308 -20.06 -8.68 -30.63
N THR A 309 -19.58 -9.40 -31.63
CA THR A 309 -20.30 -9.56 -32.90
C THR A 309 -21.70 -10.16 -32.74
N ALA A 310 -21.93 -10.95 -31.69
CA ALA A 310 -23.23 -11.55 -31.43
C ALA A 310 -24.27 -10.50 -30.99
N MET A 311 -23.85 -9.58 -30.15
CA MET A 311 -24.73 -8.48 -29.71
C MET A 311 -24.97 -7.48 -30.84
N ILE A 312 -23.94 -7.13 -31.59
CA ILE A 312 -24.05 -6.25 -32.77
C ILE A 312 -25.02 -6.84 -33.79
N ASN A 313 -24.91 -8.12 -34.11
CA ASN A 313 -25.85 -8.78 -35.03
C ASN A 313 -27.27 -8.79 -34.51
N LYS A 314 -27.52 -8.94 -33.19
CA LYS A 314 -28.84 -8.82 -32.60
C LYS A 314 -29.43 -7.42 -32.80
N LEU A 315 -28.64 -6.37 -32.61
CA LEU A 315 -29.10 -4.99 -32.81
C LEU A 315 -29.43 -4.71 -34.28
N ILE A 316 -28.65 -5.23 -35.20
CA ILE A 316 -28.93 -5.13 -36.65
C ILE A 316 -30.23 -5.84 -36.98
N GLN A 317 -30.42 -7.07 -36.50
CA GLN A 317 -31.67 -7.82 -36.71
C GLN A 317 -32.90 -7.11 -36.11
N GLU A 318 -32.73 -6.48 -34.95
CA GLU A 318 -33.79 -5.70 -34.31
C GLU A 318 -34.19 -4.49 -35.17
N ASN A 319 -33.19 -3.78 -35.70
CA ASN A 319 -33.45 -2.66 -36.62
C ASN A 319 -34.13 -3.12 -37.93
N GLU A 320 -33.74 -4.30 -38.44
CA GLU A 320 -34.39 -4.89 -39.62
C GLU A 320 -35.87 -5.28 -39.34
N LYS A 321 -36.15 -5.83 -38.16
CA LYS A 321 -37.52 -6.12 -37.74
C LYS A 321 -38.37 -4.85 -37.63
N ARG A 322 -37.81 -3.80 -37.01
CA ARG A 322 -38.48 -2.49 -36.89
C ARG A 322 -38.72 -1.90 -38.27
N LYS A 323 -37.80 -2.00 -39.20
CA LYS A 323 -37.97 -1.56 -40.57
C LYS A 323 -39.14 -2.28 -41.25
N LYS A 324 -39.20 -3.60 -41.17
CA LYS A 324 -40.31 -4.40 -41.74
C LYS A 324 -41.68 -4.00 -41.14
N GLN A 325 -41.74 -3.80 -39.83
CA GLN A 325 -42.97 -3.34 -39.16
C GLN A 325 -43.38 -1.96 -39.62
N TYR A 326 -42.46 -1.00 -39.74
CA TYR A 326 -42.77 0.34 -40.25
C TYR A 326 -43.22 0.34 -41.70
N ASP A 327 -42.65 -0.49 -42.54
CA ASP A 327 -43.07 -0.66 -43.93
C ASP A 327 -44.46 -1.29 -44.03
N GLU A 328 -44.77 -2.25 -43.16
CA GLU A 328 -46.08 -2.90 -43.08
C GLU A 328 -47.19 -1.97 -42.60
N TYR A 329 -46.88 -1.07 -41.63
CA TYR A 329 -47.82 -0.09 -41.10
C TYR A 329 -47.82 1.23 -41.86
N GLY A 330 -46.99 1.40 -42.90
CA GLY A 330 -46.96 2.62 -43.73
C GLY A 330 -46.50 3.87 -42.97
N VAL A 331 -45.64 3.73 -41.96
CA VAL A 331 -45.13 4.84 -41.14
C VAL A 331 -44.21 5.72 -41.97
N PRO A 332 -44.36 7.07 -41.98
CA PRO A 332 -43.47 8.00 -42.67
C PRO A 332 -42.04 7.87 -42.20
N GLU A 333 -41.02 8.11 -43.04
CA GLU A 333 -39.61 7.99 -42.69
C GLU A 333 -39.19 8.91 -41.53
N GLU A 334 -39.83 10.07 -41.39
CA GLU A 334 -39.56 11.06 -40.35
C GLU A 334 -39.94 10.58 -38.91
N GLU A 335 -40.89 9.65 -38.81
CA GLU A 335 -41.41 9.11 -37.54
C GLU A 335 -40.79 7.75 -37.16
N ARG A 336 -39.89 7.21 -38.01
CA ARG A 336 -39.29 5.92 -37.79
C ARG A 336 -38.14 5.99 -36.77
N ALA A 337 -38.27 5.24 -35.71
CA ALA A 337 -37.28 5.19 -34.62
C ALA A 337 -36.40 3.94 -34.73
N TYR A 338 -35.11 4.14 -35.05
CA TYR A 338 -34.09 3.09 -35.14
C TYR A 338 -33.09 3.23 -34.03
N ILE A 339 -32.45 2.13 -33.66
CA ILE A 339 -31.32 2.14 -32.77
C ILE A 339 -30.14 2.77 -33.54
N THR A 340 -29.67 3.89 -33.04
CA THR A 340 -28.47 4.58 -33.57
C THR A 340 -27.23 4.16 -32.80
N SER A 341 -26.07 4.13 -33.45
CA SER A 341 -24.79 3.80 -32.83
C SER A 341 -23.73 4.80 -33.23
N GLU A 342 -22.90 5.18 -32.28
CA GLU A 342 -21.74 6.02 -32.45
C GLU A 342 -20.52 5.31 -31.88
N GLU A 343 -19.38 5.37 -32.56
CA GLU A 343 -18.16 4.78 -32.09
C GLU A 343 -17.45 5.75 -31.15
N LEU A 344 -17.19 5.29 -29.93
CA LEU A 344 -16.49 6.03 -28.88
C LEU A 344 -15.32 5.19 -28.35
N SER A 345 -14.27 5.90 -27.93
CA SER A 345 -13.16 5.27 -27.20
C SER A 345 -13.44 5.37 -25.69
N ASP A 346 -13.65 4.24 -25.07
CA ASP A 346 -13.86 4.12 -23.63
C ASP A 346 -12.60 3.67 -22.92
N LYS A 347 -12.40 4.13 -21.69
CA LYS A 347 -11.35 3.64 -20.80
C LYS A 347 -11.80 2.38 -20.08
N TYR A 348 -10.95 1.39 -20.07
CA TYR A 348 -11.16 0.11 -19.39
C TYR A 348 -10.04 -0.15 -18.41
N TRP A 349 -10.36 -0.78 -17.31
CA TRP A 349 -9.38 -1.30 -16.38
C TRP A 349 -9.02 -2.74 -16.74
N TYR A 350 -7.72 -2.96 -16.89
CA TYR A 350 -7.13 -4.28 -17.08
C TYR A 350 -6.31 -4.64 -15.84
N TYR A 351 -6.45 -5.88 -15.38
CA TYR A 351 -5.54 -6.43 -14.40
C TYR A 351 -4.43 -7.22 -15.09
N THR A 352 -3.24 -7.13 -14.56
CA THR A 352 -2.08 -7.87 -15.04
C THR A 352 -1.29 -8.37 -13.84
N PHE A 353 -1.06 -9.69 -13.76
CA PHE A 353 -0.12 -10.26 -12.83
C PHE A 353 1.17 -10.55 -13.56
N MET A 354 2.28 -10.06 -13.03
CA MET A 354 3.59 -10.24 -13.64
C MET A 354 4.65 -10.64 -12.63
N ALA A 355 5.68 -11.30 -13.13
CA ALA A 355 6.90 -11.55 -12.36
C ALA A 355 7.83 -10.33 -12.41
N PRO A 356 8.81 -10.21 -11.50
CA PRO A 356 9.77 -9.10 -11.49
C PRO A 356 10.62 -8.96 -12.75
N ASP A 357 10.74 -10.04 -13.53
CA ASP A 357 11.42 -10.06 -14.82
C ASP A 357 10.57 -9.53 -15.99
N GLY A 358 9.34 -9.07 -15.69
CA GLY A 358 8.39 -8.56 -16.66
C GLY A 358 7.53 -9.62 -17.35
N THR A 359 7.71 -10.90 -17.04
CA THR A 359 6.89 -11.97 -17.62
C THR A 359 5.47 -11.90 -17.13
N VAL A 360 4.51 -11.81 -18.05
CA VAL A 360 3.09 -11.74 -17.74
C VAL A 360 2.56 -13.13 -17.39
N LEU A 361 2.08 -13.32 -16.16
CA LEU A 361 1.48 -14.55 -15.68
C LEU A 361 0.00 -14.65 -16.08
N CYS A 362 -0.72 -13.56 -15.94
CA CYS A 362 -2.14 -13.47 -16.28
C CYS A 362 -2.52 -12.03 -16.59
N ARG A 363 -3.36 -11.83 -17.59
CA ARG A 363 -3.93 -10.51 -17.95
C ARG A 363 -5.38 -10.64 -18.36
N GLY A 364 -6.22 -9.69 -17.98
CA GLY A 364 -7.63 -9.67 -18.36
C GLY A 364 -8.29 -8.34 -18.10
N GLU A 365 -9.49 -8.17 -18.64
CA GLU A 365 -10.35 -7.01 -18.30
C GLU A 365 -10.87 -7.14 -16.87
N SER A 366 -11.19 -6.00 -16.24
CA SER A 366 -11.80 -5.99 -14.90
C SER A 366 -13.05 -6.88 -14.87
N PRO A 367 -13.09 -7.87 -13.97
CA PRO A 367 -14.23 -8.78 -13.85
C PRO A 367 -15.41 -8.16 -13.09
N TYR A 368 -15.20 -7.00 -12.50
CA TYR A 368 -16.16 -6.34 -11.64
C TYR A 368 -17.21 -5.59 -12.46
N ASP A 369 -18.47 -5.65 -12.05
CA ASP A 369 -19.56 -4.95 -12.71
C ASP A 369 -19.40 -3.42 -12.72
N PHE A 370 -18.70 -2.87 -11.72
CA PHE A 370 -18.35 -1.45 -11.66
C PHE A 370 -17.18 -1.06 -12.59
N LYS A 371 -16.58 -2.03 -13.30
CA LYS A 371 -15.58 -1.85 -14.37
C LYS A 371 -14.36 -1.01 -13.96
N SER A 372 -13.97 -1.07 -12.69
CA SER A 372 -12.82 -0.39 -12.13
C SER A 372 -11.91 -1.38 -11.41
N HIS A 373 -10.87 -0.88 -10.75
CA HIS A 373 -10.00 -1.66 -9.87
C HIS A 373 -10.65 -1.88 -8.49
N PRO A 374 -10.25 -2.92 -7.73
CA PRO A 374 -10.84 -3.26 -6.43
C PRO A 374 -10.26 -2.46 -5.26
N TYR A 375 -9.43 -1.47 -5.50
CA TYR A 375 -8.76 -0.72 -4.46
C TYR A 375 -9.48 0.59 -4.16
N THR A 376 -9.72 0.85 -2.88
CA THR A 376 -10.13 2.16 -2.38
C THR A 376 -8.95 2.76 -1.64
N MET A 377 -8.59 4.00 -1.97
CA MET A 377 -7.46 4.68 -1.35
C MET A 377 -7.86 6.03 -0.80
N LYS A 378 -7.15 6.46 0.26
CA LYS A 378 -7.23 7.80 0.80
C LYS A 378 -5.85 8.30 1.15
N LEU A 379 -5.55 9.53 0.72
CA LEU A 379 -4.27 10.19 0.91
C LEU A 379 -4.45 11.46 1.75
N TYR A 380 -3.48 11.81 2.60
CA TYR A 380 -3.55 12.96 3.49
C TYR A 380 -2.30 13.83 3.41
N PRO A 381 -2.42 15.14 3.36
CA PRO A 381 -3.64 15.91 3.08
C PRO A 381 -3.99 15.94 1.59
N PHE A 382 -3.15 15.36 0.74
CA PHE A 382 -3.20 15.34 -0.71
C PHE A 382 -3.48 16.72 -1.32
N ILE A 383 -2.51 17.61 -1.15
CA ILE A 383 -2.52 18.96 -1.74
C ILE A 383 -1.47 18.99 -2.85
N ASN A 384 -1.88 19.30 -4.08
CA ASN A 384 -1.00 19.34 -5.27
C ASN A 384 -0.21 18.03 -5.52
N GLY A 385 -0.79 16.88 -5.19
CA GLY A 385 -0.12 15.59 -5.37
C GLY A 385 0.85 15.19 -4.25
N GLU A 386 1.04 16.05 -3.24
CA GLU A 386 1.94 15.77 -2.12
C GLU A 386 1.21 15.12 -0.94
N ILE A 387 1.89 14.18 -0.30
CA ILE A 387 1.40 13.44 0.86
C ILE A 387 2.26 13.79 2.05
N HIS A 388 1.64 14.38 3.08
CA HIS A 388 2.31 14.77 4.33
C HIS A 388 1.63 14.10 5.52
N PRO A 389 2.18 13.02 6.10
CA PRO A 389 1.57 12.34 7.23
C PRO A 389 1.35 13.28 8.42
N PHE A 390 0.21 13.14 9.09
CA PHE A 390 -0.13 13.98 10.25
C PHE A 390 0.94 13.90 11.34
N MET A 391 1.40 12.70 11.68
CA MET A 391 2.39 12.47 12.73
C MET A 391 3.77 13.06 12.43
N THR A 392 4.10 13.31 11.17
CA THR A 392 5.36 13.96 10.78
C THR A 392 5.48 15.35 11.39
N ASN A 393 4.37 16.09 11.49
CA ASN A 393 4.34 17.43 12.09
C ASN A 393 4.65 17.43 13.60
N VAL A 394 4.52 16.29 14.26
CA VAL A 394 4.76 16.14 15.69
C VAL A 394 6.21 15.72 16.00
N ILE A 395 6.96 15.23 15.00
CA ILE A 395 8.33 14.74 15.20
C ILE A 395 9.26 15.81 15.77
N ASP A 396 9.20 17.04 15.26
CA ASP A 396 10.09 18.11 15.71
C ASP A 396 9.82 18.51 17.17
N GLN A 397 8.54 18.54 17.58
CA GLN A 397 8.14 18.80 18.97
C GLN A 397 8.63 17.66 19.88
N GLN A 398 8.48 16.40 19.43
CA GLN A 398 8.97 15.23 20.16
C GLN A 398 10.49 15.29 20.35
N ARG A 399 11.23 15.61 19.30
CA ARG A 399 12.69 15.78 19.36
C ARG A 399 13.10 16.89 20.33
N TYR A 400 12.38 18.00 20.31
CA TYR A 400 12.64 19.11 21.23
C TYR A 400 12.43 18.70 22.69
N ILE A 401 11.33 18.02 22.99
CA ILE A 401 11.02 17.52 24.33
C ILE A 401 12.11 16.53 24.80
N ASN A 402 12.50 15.60 23.97
CA ASN A 402 13.55 14.64 24.31
C ASN A 402 14.89 15.33 24.61
N ARG A 403 15.27 16.34 23.82
CA ARG A 403 16.48 17.14 24.07
C ARG A 403 16.40 17.90 25.40
N LEU A 404 15.25 18.49 25.72
CA LEU A 404 15.04 19.15 27.00
C LEU A 404 15.20 18.19 28.19
N ILE A 405 14.68 16.96 28.08
CA ILE A 405 14.81 15.95 29.12
C ILE A 405 16.28 15.59 29.32
N VAL A 406 17.03 15.35 28.25
CA VAL A 406 18.46 15.05 28.32
C VAL A 406 19.26 16.22 28.90
N MET A 407 18.95 17.45 28.47
CA MET A 407 19.61 18.66 29.00
C MET A 407 19.31 18.87 30.50
N ASN A 408 18.07 18.62 30.91
CA ASN A 408 17.67 18.73 32.31
C ASN A 408 18.40 17.69 33.18
N ASP A 409 18.47 16.43 32.71
CA ASP A 409 19.24 15.38 33.38
C ASP A 409 20.73 15.75 33.53
N MET A 410 21.33 16.28 32.47
CA MET A 410 22.71 16.77 32.52
C MET A 410 22.88 17.92 33.48
N SER A 411 21.94 18.88 33.51
CA SER A 411 21.96 20.01 34.47
C SER A 411 21.85 19.53 35.91
N ILE A 412 20.95 18.59 36.19
CA ILE A 412 20.80 17.99 37.51
C ILE A 412 22.10 17.31 37.93
N ARG A 413 22.65 16.46 37.06
CA ARG A 413 23.93 15.79 37.35
C ARG A 413 25.08 16.75 37.61
N SER A 414 25.16 17.83 36.85
CA SER A 414 26.19 18.84 37.00
C SER A 414 25.99 19.71 38.26
N SER A 415 24.72 19.96 38.65
CA SER A 415 24.40 20.78 39.84
C SER A 415 24.82 20.12 41.16
N PHE A 416 24.71 18.79 41.21
CA PHE A 416 25.12 18.03 42.38
C PHE A 416 26.62 17.83 42.50
N LYS A 417 27.38 18.16 41.45
CA LYS A 417 28.82 17.87 41.35
C LYS A 417 29.60 19.15 41.09
N GLY A 418 30.14 19.72 42.14
CA GLY A 418 31.11 20.82 42.00
C GLY A 418 32.31 20.39 41.15
N PHE A 419 32.89 21.33 40.40
CA PHE A 419 34.17 21.09 39.73
C PHE A 419 35.28 20.83 40.74
N LYS A 420 35.91 19.66 40.64
CA LYS A 420 37.13 19.34 41.44
C LYS A 420 38.34 19.68 40.60
N MET A 421 39.17 20.59 41.09
CA MET A 421 40.45 20.96 40.46
C MET A 421 41.55 20.11 41.02
N ILE A 422 42.23 19.33 40.20
CA ILE A 422 43.35 18.48 40.60
C ILE A 422 44.61 18.95 39.87
N PRO A 423 45.67 19.28 40.63
CA PRO A 423 46.96 19.56 40.00
C PRO A 423 47.49 18.33 39.30
N THR A 424 47.99 18.47 38.08
CA THR A 424 48.57 17.39 37.28
C THR A 424 49.77 16.70 37.96
N THR A 425 50.39 17.35 38.93
CA THR A 425 51.49 16.81 39.76
C THR A 425 51.04 15.67 40.67
N VAL A 426 49.76 15.53 40.96
CA VAL A 426 49.21 14.46 41.84
C VAL A 426 48.92 13.18 41.07
N LEU A 427 48.95 13.22 39.75
CA LEU A 427 48.62 12.07 38.88
C LEU A 427 49.65 10.91 38.92
N GLY A 428 50.82 11.13 39.53
CA GLY A 428 51.82 10.09 39.75
C GLY A 428 52.29 9.39 38.45
N GLY A 429 52.33 10.10 37.33
CA GLY A 429 52.73 9.56 36.02
C GLY A 429 51.59 8.89 35.21
N ARG A 430 50.39 8.87 35.73
CA ARG A 430 49.20 8.40 35.01
C ARG A 430 48.66 9.49 34.10
N THR A 431 48.04 9.11 33.01
CA THR A 431 47.30 10.07 32.17
C THR A 431 46.02 10.53 32.88
N PRO A 432 45.52 11.74 32.61
CA PRO A 432 44.22 12.20 33.13
C PRO A 432 43.08 11.23 32.84
N GLU A 433 43.12 10.57 31.69
CA GLU A 433 42.12 9.58 31.24
C GLU A 433 42.13 8.32 32.10
N GLN A 434 43.33 7.77 32.40
CA GLN A 434 43.46 6.61 33.28
C GLN A 434 43.05 6.93 34.74
N PHE A 435 43.33 8.14 35.20
CA PHE A 435 42.89 8.57 36.51
C PHE A 435 41.36 8.74 36.60
N MET A 436 40.69 9.18 35.50
CA MET A 436 39.28 9.31 35.44
C MET A 436 38.55 7.96 35.35
N GLU A 437 39.13 6.97 34.67
CA GLU A 437 38.59 5.60 34.63
C GLU A 437 38.62 4.93 36.02
N GLU A 438 39.65 5.21 36.81
CA GLU A 438 39.78 4.65 38.17
C GLU A 438 38.96 5.43 39.22
N ALA A 439 38.75 6.73 39.05
CA ALA A 439 38.09 7.62 39.98
C ALA A 439 36.63 7.90 39.61
N ILE A 440 35.78 6.94 39.83
CA ILE A 440 34.30 7.05 39.80
C ILE A 440 33.72 7.97 38.70
N GLU A 441 33.02 7.37 37.80
CA GLU A 441 32.39 7.79 36.54
C GLU A 441 31.60 9.11 36.49
N TYR A 442 31.45 9.88 37.56
CA TYR A 442 30.42 10.91 37.59
C TYR A 442 30.84 12.29 38.14
N ASP A 443 32.10 12.54 38.45
CA ASP A 443 32.56 13.85 38.93
C ASP A 443 33.25 14.67 37.82
N GLY A 444 32.89 15.94 37.68
CA GLY A 444 33.54 16.89 36.78
C GLY A 444 34.96 17.24 37.34
N TRP A 445 36.00 16.72 36.69
CA TRP A 445 37.39 16.96 37.05
C TRP A 445 38.01 17.99 36.13
N ILE A 446 38.75 18.95 36.64
CA ILE A 446 39.56 19.90 35.89
C ILE A 446 41.03 19.70 36.31
N PHE A 447 41.86 19.28 35.37
CA PHE A 447 43.26 19.17 35.60
C PHE A 447 43.98 20.46 35.19
N TYR A 448 44.81 20.98 36.05
CA TYR A 448 45.58 22.19 35.76
C TYR A 448 47.07 22.00 36.14
N THR A 449 47.93 22.64 35.42
CA THR A 449 49.37 22.64 35.74
C THR A 449 49.69 23.93 36.46
N PRO A 450 50.01 23.88 37.76
CA PRO A 450 50.37 25.10 38.50
C PRO A 450 51.65 25.71 37.94
N LYS A 451 51.55 26.95 37.46
CA LYS A 451 52.77 27.74 37.12
C LYS A 451 53.52 28.04 38.40
N ARG A 452 54.83 27.78 38.39
CA ARG A 452 55.74 27.90 39.56
C ARG A 452 55.99 29.33 40.04
N THR A 453 55.24 30.30 39.49
CA THR A 453 55.36 31.70 39.84
C THR A 453 53.98 32.29 40.19
N MET A 454 53.56 32.09 41.42
CA MET A 454 52.80 33.10 42.14
C MET A 454 53.58 33.38 43.44
N PRO A 455 53.74 34.70 43.77
CA PRO A 455 54.47 35.08 44.95
C PRO A 455 53.74 34.65 46.25
#